data_511aaeede98f530436e8c0af2fe8cd40
#
_entry.id   511aaeede98f530436e8c0af2fe8cd40
#
_cell.length_a   1.000
_cell.length_b   1.000
_cell.length_c   1.000
_cell.angle_alpha   90.00
_cell.angle_beta   90.00
_cell.angle_gamma   90.00
#
_symmetry.space_group_name_H-M   'P 1'
#
loop_
_entity.id
_entity.type
_entity.pdbx_description
1 polymer ?
#
loop_
_entity_poly.entity_id
_entity_poly.type
_entity_poly.pdbx_seq_one_letter_code
_entity_poly.pdbx_strand_id
1 'polypeptide(L)'
;MATRYTVGIDLGTSNTVVAFAAAGEDRIQVLEIEQLVGRGELAARALLPSVRYHPAAGELDPATLRLAASLAGLDEVDKAAVMGAAVVGQYARELGAQVPGRAVASAKSWLSHAGVDRSAAILPWGAAEDVPKVSPVVASASYLAHV
;
A
#
# COMPACT_ATOMS: atom_id res chain seq x y z
N MET A 1 -7.24 -18.31 -24.57
CA MET A 1 -8.00 -18.46 -23.31
C MET A 1 -9.14 -17.44 -23.30
N ALA A 2 -10.33 -17.83 -22.94
CA ALA A 2 -11.41 -16.87 -22.77
C ALA A 2 -11.15 -16.02 -21.52
N THR A 3 -11.29 -14.70 -21.63
CA THR A 3 -11.22 -13.77 -20.51
C THR A 3 -12.34 -14.12 -19.53
N ARG A 4 -12.02 -14.34 -18.26
CA ARG A 4 -13.00 -14.68 -17.22
C ARG A 4 -13.58 -13.45 -16.52
N TYR A 5 -12.77 -12.42 -16.38
CA TYR A 5 -13.12 -11.18 -15.69
C TYR A 5 -12.53 -9.98 -16.41
N THR A 6 -13.22 -8.86 -16.31
CA THR A 6 -12.66 -7.53 -16.55
C THR A 6 -12.42 -6.91 -15.18
N VAL A 7 -11.22 -6.40 -14.95
CA VAL A 7 -10.82 -5.80 -13.66
C VAL A 7 -10.46 -4.33 -13.87
N GLY A 8 -10.99 -3.47 -13.03
CA GLY A 8 -10.63 -2.07 -12.95
C GLY A 8 -9.98 -1.76 -11.59
N ILE A 9 -8.86 -1.04 -11.61
CA ILE A 9 -8.17 -0.58 -10.41
C ILE A 9 -8.13 0.93 -10.42
N ASP A 10 -8.64 1.55 -9.36
CA ASP A 10 -8.48 2.99 -9.11
C ASP A 10 -7.40 3.17 -8.05
N LEU A 11 -6.22 3.58 -8.50
CA LEU A 11 -5.14 4.03 -7.63
C LEU A 11 -5.40 5.49 -7.23
N GLY A 12 -6.20 5.67 -6.20
CA GLY A 12 -6.56 7.00 -5.68
C GLY A 12 -5.48 7.60 -4.79
N THR A 13 -5.52 8.92 -4.61
CA THR A 13 -4.63 9.66 -3.70
C THR A 13 -4.87 9.25 -2.23
N SER A 14 -6.13 9.01 -1.87
CA SER A 14 -6.53 8.67 -0.49
C SER A 14 -6.81 7.18 -0.30
N ASN A 15 -7.40 6.52 -1.30
CA ASN A 15 -7.73 5.10 -1.26
C ASN A 15 -7.51 4.44 -2.61
N THR A 16 -7.17 3.16 -2.60
CA THR A 16 -7.12 2.30 -3.76
C THR A 16 -8.35 1.38 -3.73
N VAL A 17 -9.00 1.20 -4.89
CA VAL A 17 -10.23 0.39 -5.04
C VAL A 17 -10.06 -0.54 -6.23
N VAL A 18 -10.58 -1.76 -6.10
CA VAL A 18 -10.65 -2.73 -7.19
C VAL A 18 -12.11 -3.08 -7.44
N ALA A 19 -12.49 -3.05 -8.70
CA ALA A 19 -13.79 -3.55 -9.14
C ALA A 19 -13.62 -4.57 -10.27
N PHE A 20 -14.56 -5.49 -10.41
CA PHE A 20 -14.53 -6.50 -11.46
C PHE A 20 -15.92 -6.84 -11.95
N ALA A 21 -15.98 -7.35 -13.18
CA ALA A 21 -17.16 -7.94 -13.78
C ALA A 21 -16.80 -9.29 -14.41
N ALA A 22 -17.65 -10.29 -14.25
CA ALA A 22 -17.49 -11.56 -14.95
C ALA A 22 -17.76 -11.38 -16.45
N ALA A 23 -17.06 -12.14 -17.28
CA ALA A 23 -17.25 -12.08 -18.73
C ALA A 23 -18.69 -12.47 -19.10
N GLY A 24 -19.37 -11.59 -19.82
CA GLY A 24 -20.77 -11.77 -20.23
C GLY A 24 -21.81 -11.33 -19.19
N GLU A 25 -21.39 -10.74 -18.08
CA GLU A 25 -22.27 -10.14 -17.09
C GLU A 25 -22.13 -8.60 -17.10
N ASP A 26 -23.26 -7.91 -16.95
CA ASP A 26 -23.28 -6.44 -16.85
C ASP A 26 -23.13 -5.94 -15.39
N ARG A 27 -22.98 -6.88 -14.43
CA ARG A 27 -22.87 -6.56 -13.01
C ARG A 27 -21.43 -6.28 -12.62
N ILE A 28 -21.16 -5.05 -12.20
CA ILE A 28 -19.88 -4.66 -11.58
C ILE A 28 -19.94 -4.92 -10.07
N GLN A 29 -18.89 -5.53 -9.54
CA GLN A 29 -18.72 -5.82 -8.11
C GLN A 29 -17.44 -5.15 -7.61
N VAL A 30 -17.47 -4.61 -6.39
CA VAL A 30 -16.28 -4.09 -5.71
C VAL A 30 -15.63 -5.26 -4.97
N LEU A 31 -14.32 -5.43 -5.17
CA LEU A 31 -13.53 -6.43 -4.44
C LEU A 31 -13.29 -5.94 -3.02
N GLU A 32 -13.58 -6.79 -2.04
CA GLU A 32 -13.12 -6.57 -0.67
C GLU A 32 -11.67 -7.01 -0.55
N ILE A 33 -10.80 -6.06 -0.17
CA ILE A 33 -9.34 -6.24 -0.07
C ILE A 33 -9.00 -6.62 1.37
N GLU A 34 -8.40 -7.80 1.54
CA GLU A 34 -7.90 -8.24 2.84
C GLU A 34 -6.70 -7.37 3.24
N GLN A 35 -6.73 -6.79 4.43
CA GLN A 35 -5.70 -5.89 4.92
C GLN A 35 -5.58 -5.95 6.44
N LEU A 36 -4.44 -5.50 6.97
CA LEU A 36 -4.28 -5.28 8.39
C LEU A 36 -5.18 -4.11 8.84
N VAL A 37 -5.97 -4.34 9.87
CA VAL A 37 -6.81 -3.34 10.54
C VAL A 37 -6.37 -3.08 11.98
N GLY A 38 -5.39 -3.83 12.46
CA GLY A 38 -4.79 -3.72 13.77
C GLY A 38 -3.55 -4.61 13.86
N ARG A 39 -2.94 -4.68 15.03
CA ARG A 39 -1.78 -5.53 15.28
C ARG A 39 -2.16 -7.01 15.16
N GLY A 40 -1.71 -7.65 14.08
CA GLY A 40 -2.01 -9.06 13.78
C GLY A 40 -3.47 -9.32 13.40
N GLU A 41 -4.27 -8.29 13.17
CA GLU A 41 -5.68 -8.40 12.81
C GLU A 41 -5.91 -8.14 11.33
N LEU A 42 -6.57 -9.07 10.65
CA LEU A 42 -6.97 -8.96 9.24
C LEU A 42 -8.48 -8.71 9.13
N ALA A 43 -8.86 -7.88 8.17
CA ALA A 43 -10.23 -7.76 7.72
C ALA A 43 -10.28 -7.35 6.25
N ALA A 44 -11.29 -7.84 5.55
CA ALA A 44 -11.59 -7.41 4.19
C ALA A 44 -12.37 -6.08 4.20
N ARG A 45 -12.01 -5.16 3.33
CA ARG A 45 -12.63 -3.84 3.18
C ARG A 45 -12.68 -3.47 1.70
N ALA A 46 -13.73 -2.75 1.32
CA ALA A 46 -13.89 -2.24 -0.04
C ALA A 46 -12.84 -1.18 -0.43
N LEU A 47 -12.26 -0.50 0.55
CA LEU A 47 -11.25 0.54 0.35
C LEU A 47 -9.94 0.14 1.01
N LEU A 48 -8.83 0.22 0.26
CA LEU A 48 -7.49 0.16 0.79
C LEU A 48 -6.97 1.60 0.92
N PRO A 49 -6.77 2.15 2.13
CA PRO A 49 -6.13 3.45 2.28
C PRO A 49 -4.77 3.47 1.58
N SER A 50 -4.55 4.46 0.71
CA SER A 50 -3.29 4.67 0.00
C SER A 50 -2.26 5.30 0.95
N VAL A 51 -1.96 4.57 2.01
CA VAL A 51 -1.02 4.95 3.07
C VAL A 51 -0.03 3.82 3.31
N ARG A 52 1.23 4.20 3.43
CA ARG A 52 2.35 3.31 3.77
C ARG A 52 2.99 3.82 5.06
N TYR A 53 3.29 2.94 5.99
CA TYR A 53 3.94 3.26 7.25
C TYR A 53 5.26 2.50 7.40
N HIS A 54 6.29 3.19 7.85
CA HIS A 54 7.62 2.65 8.11
C HIS A 54 7.82 2.51 9.62
N PRO A 55 7.55 1.35 10.21
CA PRO A 55 7.69 1.16 11.65
C PRO A 55 9.14 1.32 12.09
N ALA A 56 9.34 1.81 13.32
CA ALA A 56 10.65 1.80 13.96
C ALA A 56 11.07 0.38 14.31
N ALA A 57 12.36 0.16 14.54
CA ALA A 57 12.86 -1.13 14.99
C ALA A 57 12.19 -1.54 16.30
N GLY A 58 11.54 -2.70 16.31
CA GLY A 58 10.84 -3.23 17.48
C GLY A 58 9.45 -2.63 17.77
N GLU A 59 8.98 -1.67 16.98
CA GLU A 59 7.65 -1.08 17.14
C GLU A 59 6.52 -2.10 16.87
N LEU A 60 6.70 -2.88 15.81
CA LEU A 60 5.80 -3.99 15.48
C LEU A 60 6.52 -5.32 15.67
N ASP A 61 5.77 -6.32 16.13
CA ASP A 61 6.31 -7.66 16.26
C ASP A 61 6.56 -8.33 14.88
N PRO A 62 7.51 -9.28 14.81
CA PRO A 62 7.86 -9.93 13.54
C PRO A 62 6.70 -10.69 12.89
N ALA A 63 5.71 -11.16 13.67
CA ALA A 63 4.56 -11.88 13.13
C ALA A 63 3.65 -10.91 12.37
N THR A 64 3.37 -9.74 12.92
CA THR A 64 2.61 -8.67 12.24
C THR A 64 3.31 -8.22 10.96
N LEU A 65 4.64 -8.04 10.97
CA LEU A 65 5.39 -7.66 9.76
C LEU A 65 5.36 -8.76 8.68
N ARG A 66 5.49 -10.02 9.06
CA ARG A 66 5.36 -11.14 8.10
C ARG A 66 3.95 -11.19 7.50
N LEU A 67 2.94 -10.97 8.33
CA LEU A 67 1.55 -10.93 7.88
C LEU A 67 1.32 -9.78 6.88
N ALA A 68 1.82 -8.58 7.18
CA ALA A 68 1.79 -7.45 6.25
C ALA A 68 2.45 -7.79 4.90
N ALA A 69 3.63 -8.39 4.92
CA ALA A 69 4.35 -8.78 3.72
C ALA A 69 3.64 -9.90 2.93
N SER A 70 2.95 -10.82 3.60
CA SER A 70 2.23 -11.92 2.94
C SER A 70 1.02 -11.47 2.13
N LEU A 71 0.47 -10.29 2.41
CA LEU A 71 -0.65 -9.71 1.66
C LEU A 71 -0.24 -9.16 0.29
N ALA A 72 1.05 -8.91 0.05
CA ALA A 72 1.52 -8.48 -1.26
C ALA A 72 1.63 -9.66 -2.23
N GLY A 73 0.98 -9.54 -3.39
CA GLY A 73 0.96 -10.55 -4.46
C GLY A 73 2.24 -10.58 -5.32
N LEU A 74 3.41 -10.45 -4.71
CA LEU A 74 4.72 -10.40 -5.35
C LEU A 74 5.57 -11.62 -4.98
N ASP A 75 6.59 -11.93 -5.79
CA ASP A 75 7.64 -12.86 -5.39
C ASP A 75 8.53 -12.26 -4.25
N GLU A 76 9.36 -13.08 -3.63
CA GLU A 76 10.13 -12.65 -2.45
C GLU A 76 11.15 -11.54 -2.76
N VAL A 77 11.69 -11.48 -3.98
CA VAL A 77 12.65 -10.45 -4.39
C VAL A 77 11.94 -9.11 -4.57
N ASP A 78 10.87 -9.10 -5.34
CA ASP A 78 10.07 -7.89 -5.58
C ASP A 78 9.35 -7.43 -4.32
N LYS A 79 8.91 -8.36 -3.48
CA LYS A 79 8.32 -8.07 -2.18
C LYS A 79 9.30 -7.33 -1.26
N ALA A 80 10.56 -7.78 -1.19
CA ALA A 80 11.58 -7.09 -0.42
C ALA A 80 11.86 -5.68 -0.95
N ALA A 81 11.91 -5.50 -2.28
CA ALA A 81 12.16 -4.23 -2.93
C ALA A 81 11.00 -3.24 -2.78
N VAL A 82 9.75 -3.72 -2.88
CA VAL A 82 8.55 -2.87 -2.88
C VAL A 82 8.00 -2.69 -1.46
N MET A 83 7.88 -3.76 -0.69
CA MET A 83 7.27 -3.71 0.64
C MET A 83 8.29 -3.43 1.75
N GLY A 84 9.45 -4.09 1.74
CA GLY A 84 10.38 -4.02 2.86
C GLY A 84 9.70 -4.40 4.19
N ALA A 85 9.98 -3.65 5.25
CA ALA A 85 9.33 -3.80 6.56
C ALA A 85 8.13 -2.86 6.74
N ALA A 86 7.51 -2.38 5.65
CA ALA A 86 6.41 -1.43 5.73
C ALA A 86 5.05 -2.12 5.91
N VAL A 87 4.11 -1.37 6.44
CA VAL A 87 2.69 -1.71 6.50
C VAL A 87 1.92 -0.79 5.53
N VAL A 88 0.89 -1.33 4.87
CA VAL A 88 0.06 -0.60 3.90
C VAL A 88 -1.42 -0.71 4.32
N GLY A 89 -2.22 0.30 4.00
CA GLY A 89 -3.66 0.26 4.18
C GLY A 89 -4.15 0.83 5.51
N GLN A 90 -5.20 0.24 6.08
CA GLN A 90 -5.91 0.76 7.24
C GLN A 90 -5.00 0.89 8.47
N TYR A 91 -4.26 -0.16 8.80
CA TYR A 91 -3.38 -0.11 9.97
C TYR A 91 -2.24 0.89 9.79
N ALA A 92 -1.70 1.02 8.57
CA ALA A 92 -0.72 2.05 8.25
C ALA A 92 -1.27 3.46 8.49
N ARG A 93 -2.52 3.71 8.16
CA ARG A 93 -3.20 4.99 8.40
C ARG A 93 -3.34 5.29 9.89
N GLU A 94 -3.68 4.29 10.69
CA GLU A 94 -3.82 4.43 12.14
C GLU A 94 -2.47 4.70 12.83
N LEU A 95 -1.43 3.96 12.45
CA LEU A 95 -0.07 4.21 12.92
C LEU A 95 0.44 5.59 12.49
N GLY A 96 0.18 5.97 11.24
CA GLY A 96 0.54 7.27 10.70
C GLY A 96 -0.17 8.45 11.39
N ALA A 97 -1.38 8.25 11.90
CA ALA A 97 -2.07 9.26 12.70
C ALA A 97 -1.38 9.48 14.06
N GLN A 98 -0.73 8.46 14.60
CA GLN A 98 0.03 8.53 15.85
C GLN A 98 1.46 9.08 15.62
N VAL A 99 2.12 8.65 14.55
CA VAL A 99 3.49 9.05 14.20
C VAL A 99 3.57 9.50 12.73
N PRO A 100 3.10 10.72 12.41
CA PRO A 100 3.00 11.20 11.03
C PRO A 100 4.33 11.21 10.26
N GLY A 101 5.45 11.44 10.94
CA GLY A 101 6.79 11.46 10.32
C GLY A 101 7.26 10.12 9.73
N ARG A 102 6.56 9.01 10.01
CA ARG A 102 6.84 7.68 9.48
C ARG A 102 5.83 7.22 8.42
N ALA A 103 4.83 8.04 8.12
CA ALA A 103 3.79 7.72 7.17
C ALA A 103 4.01 8.40 5.82
N VAL A 104 3.77 7.65 4.75
CA VAL A 104 3.64 8.17 3.39
C VAL A 104 2.16 8.15 3.04
N ALA A 105 1.57 9.33 2.96
CA ALA A 105 0.24 9.55 2.42
C ALA A 105 0.34 10.33 1.10
N SER A 106 -0.67 10.23 0.26
CA SER A 106 -0.73 10.98 -1.01
C SER A 106 0.48 10.76 -1.96
N ALA A 107 1.09 9.58 -1.93
CA ALA A 107 2.24 9.25 -2.79
C ALA A 107 1.95 9.50 -4.27
N LYS A 108 0.71 9.26 -4.73
CA LYS A 108 0.27 9.48 -6.10
C LYS A 108 0.49 10.94 -6.55
N SER A 109 0.27 11.92 -5.68
CA SER A 109 0.46 13.33 -6.02
C SER A 109 1.91 13.66 -6.36
N TRP A 110 2.86 12.95 -5.76
CA TRP A 110 4.28 13.11 -6.04
C TRP A 110 4.73 12.54 -7.38
N LEU A 111 3.97 11.60 -7.97
CA LEU A 111 4.28 11.02 -9.29
C LEU A 111 4.24 12.06 -10.42
N SER A 112 3.41 13.08 -10.28
CA SER A 112 3.23 14.15 -11.26
C SER A 112 3.83 15.50 -10.83
N HIS A 113 4.53 15.55 -9.69
CA HIS A 113 5.13 16.78 -9.19
C HIS A 113 6.36 17.16 -10.03
N ALA A 114 6.30 18.34 -10.69
CA ALA A 114 7.32 18.77 -11.66
C ALA A 114 8.71 19.03 -11.04
N GLY A 115 8.78 19.31 -9.75
CA GLY A 115 10.02 19.67 -9.04
C GLY A 115 10.74 18.51 -8.37
N VAL A 116 10.30 17.24 -8.55
CA VAL A 116 10.91 16.08 -7.88
C VAL A 116 11.16 14.94 -8.86
N ASP A 117 12.22 14.18 -8.58
CA ASP A 117 12.42 12.90 -9.22
C ASP A 117 11.56 11.85 -8.53
N ARG A 118 10.52 11.37 -9.22
CA ARG A 118 9.58 10.35 -8.73
C ARG A 118 10.22 9.00 -8.42
N SER A 119 11.44 8.77 -8.90
CA SER A 119 12.24 7.57 -8.65
C SER A 119 13.23 7.73 -7.49
N ALA A 120 13.43 8.95 -6.98
CA ALA A 120 14.29 9.21 -5.84
C ALA A 120 13.60 8.86 -4.52
N ALA A 121 14.36 8.33 -3.56
CA ALA A 121 13.88 7.98 -2.22
C ALA A 121 13.67 9.22 -1.35
N ILE A 122 12.52 9.88 -1.50
CA ILE A 122 12.20 11.16 -0.85
C ILE A 122 11.06 11.11 0.17
N LEU A 123 10.32 10.00 0.23
CA LEU A 123 9.14 9.86 1.09
C LEU A 123 9.39 8.89 2.26
N PRO A 124 8.94 9.21 3.49
CA PRO A 124 8.17 10.39 3.90
C PRO A 124 8.99 11.68 3.77
N TRP A 125 8.36 12.74 3.27
CA TRP A 125 9.03 14.03 3.09
C TRP A 125 9.36 14.66 4.45
N GLY A 126 10.60 15.13 4.60
CA GLY A 126 11.06 15.74 5.86
C GLY A 126 11.17 14.79 7.04
N ALA A 127 11.11 13.47 6.81
CA ALA A 127 11.28 12.49 7.89
C ALA A 127 12.68 12.54 8.52
N ALA A 128 12.76 12.10 9.78
CA ALA A 128 14.03 11.95 10.50
C ALA A 128 14.98 10.96 9.80
N GLU A 129 16.28 11.03 10.09
CA GLU A 129 17.30 10.22 9.41
C GLU A 129 17.15 8.71 9.63
N ASP A 130 16.56 8.31 10.77
CA ASP A 130 16.32 6.90 11.10
C ASP A 130 15.11 6.30 10.35
N VAL A 131 14.33 7.12 9.63
CA VAL A 131 13.17 6.66 8.87
C VAL A 131 13.60 6.24 7.47
N PRO A 132 13.42 4.98 7.08
CA PRO A 132 13.68 4.54 5.71
C PRO A 132 12.86 5.35 4.72
N LYS A 133 13.49 5.82 3.64
CA LYS A 133 12.79 6.55 2.59
C LYS A 133 12.56 5.67 1.37
N VAL A 134 11.45 5.90 0.70
CA VAL A 134 11.10 5.27 -0.57
C VAL A 134 10.79 6.33 -1.62
N SER A 135 10.82 5.93 -2.88
CA SER A 135 10.37 6.79 -3.96
C SER A 135 8.84 6.85 -4.05
N PRO A 136 8.26 7.92 -4.64
CA PRO A 136 6.84 7.95 -4.98
C PRO A 136 6.39 6.74 -5.81
N VAL A 137 7.23 6.26 -6.71
CA VAL A 137 6.97 5.05 -7.51
C VAL A 137 6.87 3.82 -6.63
N VAL A 138 7.83 3.57 -5.74
CA VAL A 138 7.81 2.41 -4.82
C VAL A 138 6.63 2.48 -3.86
N ALA A 139 6.33 3.64 -3.29
CA ALA A 139 5.18 3.81 -2.42
C ALA A 139 3.87 3.48 -3.15
N SER A 140 3.68 3.99 -4.37
CA SER A 140 2.49 3.69 -5.18
C SER A 140 2.43 2.22 -5.61
N ALA A 141 3.57 1.63 -5.97
CA ALA A 141 3.67 0.20 -6.29
C ALA A 141 3.26 -0.69 -5.10
N SER A 142 3.56 -0.28 -3.86
CA SER A 142 3.18 -1.06 -2.68
C SER A 142 1.66 -1.15 -2.49
N TYR A 143 0.89 -0.15 -2.92
CA TYR A 143 -0.58 -0.21 -2.90
C TYR A 143 -1.10 -1.16 -3.97
N LEU A 144 -0.54 -1.11 -5.19
CA LEU A 144 -0.92 -2.00 -6.28
C LEU A 144 -0.52 -3.46 -6.01
N ALA A 145 0.61 -3.68 -5.36
CA ALA A 145 1.06 -5.01 -4.98
C ALA A 145 0.15 -5.68 -3.92
N HIS A 146 -0.59 -4.87 -3.17
CA HIS A 146 -1.50 -5.32 -2.12
C HIS A 146 -2.88 -5.74 -2.67
N VAL A 147 -3.25 -5.31 -3.86
CA VAL A 147 -4.53 -5.61 -4.49
C VAL A 147 -4.37 -6.55 -5.68
#